data_53edcff1a3dd1ba562f15cf0c2e8732a
#
_entry.id   53edcff1a3dd1ba562f15cf0c2e8732a
#
_cell.length_a   1.000
_cell.length_b   1.000
_cell.length_c   1.000
_cell.angle_alpha   90.00
_cell.angle_beta   90.00
_cell.angle_gamma   90.00
#
_symmetry.space_group_name_H-M   'P 1'
#
loop_
_entity.id
_entity.type
_entity.pdbx_description
1 polymer ?
#
loop_
_entity_poly.entity_id
_entity_poly.type
_entity_poly.pdbx_seq_one_letter_code
_entity_poly.pdbx_strand_id
1 'polypeptide(L)'
;IYTLSLHDALPISVEFGKKPVLIGERTNPTGKKKLQQALLEGDMSYLARQALDQQEHFAQVLDVNTGTPGINEPEVLARTVETLQTAVSVPLQIDTADPAALEKAMRIYNGKPMVNSVNGKKESMEAVFPLVKKYGGLVVGLTLDEKGIPAKADQRVKIAKRICDTGAQYGIDPKDIIIDPLAMAVSADPRAATETLSCIRQIKEHLHLPVSLGISNVSFGLPSRETLNAVFFASALEQGLDAAIINPHSSRMLEIGRAHV
;
A
#
# COMPACT_ATOMS: atom_id res chain seq x y z
N ILE A 1 26.01 7.40 -8.81
CA ILE A 1 24.99 8.32 -8.29
C ILE A 1 24.86 9.46 -9.29
N TYR A 2 23.83 9.43 -10.13
CA TYR A 2 23.49 10.59 -10.96
C TYR A 2 22.33 11.32 -10.31
N THR A 3 22.64 12.36 -9.56
CA THR A 3 21.67 13.31 -9.04
C THR A 3 21.46 14.36 -10.13
N LEU A 4 20.37 14.30 -10.86
CA LEU A 4 19.88 15.46 -11.62
C LEU A 4 19.17 16.38 -10.62
N SER A 5 19.93 17.35 -10.09
CA SER A 5 19.38 18.45 -9.32
C SER A 5 18.76 19.43 -10.30
N LEU A 6 17.46 19.41 -10.43
CA LEU A 6 16.68 20.54 -10.94
C LEU A 6 15.99 21.18 -9.74
N HIS A 7 16.52 22.31 -9.31
CA HIS A 7 16.07 23.18 -8.20
C HIS A 7 16.20 22.63 -6.76
N ASP A 8 16.38 23.51 -5.81
CA ASP A 8 16.67 23.35 -4.38
C ASP A 8 15.67 22.52 -3.53
N ALA A 9 14.96 21.58 -4.11
CA ALA A 9 14.14 20.65 -3.38
C ALA A 9 14.98 19.43 -2.96
N LEU A 10 15.10 19.20 -1.66
CA LEU A 10 15.61 17.95 -1.13
C LEU A 10 14.83 16.78 -1.70
N PRO A 11 15.49 15.66 -2.08
CA PRO A 11 14.78 14.50 -2.57
C PRO A 11 13.81 14.02 -1.49
N ILE A 12 12.54 13.87 -1.86
CA ILE A 12 11.53 13.33 -0.97
C ILE A 12 11.84 11.85 -0.82
N SER A 13 12.25 11.45 0.37
CA SER A 13 12.55 10.07 0.71
C SER A 13 11.64 9.60 1.84
N VAL A 14 11.08 8.42 1.70
CA VAL A 14 10.37 7.70 2.75
C VAL A 14 11.21 6.48 3.12
N GLU A 15 11.55 6.36 4.40
CA GLU A 15 12.35 5.25 4.93
C GLU A 15 11.47 4.33 5.77
N PHE A 16 11.49 3.03 5.48
CA PHE A 16 10.84 2.01 6.29
C PHE A 16 11.79 1.48 7.36
N GLY A 17 11.23 1.03 8.51
CA GLY A 17 11.97 0.40 9.61
C GLY A 17 12.52 1.35 10.66
N LYS A 18 12.36 2.69 10.51
CA LYS A 18 12.72 3.66 11.55
C LYS A 18 11.50 4.18 12.30
N LYS A 19 10.55 4.71 11.56
CA LYS A 19 9.28 5.24 12.05
C LYS A 19 8.16 4.67 11.22
N PRO A 20 6.94 4.51 11.79
CA PRO A 20 5.80 4.05 11.01
C PRO A 20 5.49 5.02 9.88
N VAL A 21 5.37 4.50 8.66
CA VAL A 21 4.97 5.27 7.48
C VAL A 21 3.45 5.25 7.36
N LEU A 22 2.82 6.43 7.28
CA LEU A 22 1.38 6.56 7.11
C LEU A 22 1.05 6.70 5.62
N ILE A 23 0.30 5.73 5.09
CA ILE A 23 -0.17 5.69 3.70
C ILE A 23 -1.64 6.09 3.70
N GLY A 24 -1.97 7.19 3.00
CA GLY A 24 -3.33 7.71 2.93
C GLY A 24 -4.22 6.93 1.96
N GLU A 25 -5.38 6.44 2.42
CA GLU A 25 -6.31 5.59 1.66
C GLU A 25 -7.44 6.37 0.95
N ARG A 26 -7.46 7.71 1.00
CA ARG A 26 -8.63 8.48 0.52
C ARG A 26 -8.73 8.57 -1.00
N THR A 27 -7.66 8.30 -1.73
CA THR A 27 -7.60 8.20 -3.19
C THR A 27 -7.87 6.78 -3.72
N ASN A 28 -8.53 5.94 -2.93
CA ASN A 28 -9.06 4.63 -3.31
C ASN A 28 -10.60 4.71 -3.35
N PRO A 29 -11.27 4.37 -4.48
CA PRO A 29 -12.71 4.57 -4.68
C PRO A 29 -13.61 3.60 -3.93
N THR A 30 -13.06 2.56 -3.29
CA THR A 30 -13.83 1.56 -2.57
C THR A 30 -14.73 2.19 -1.50
N GLY A 31 -16.04 2.07 -1.66
CA GLY A 31 -17.03 2.65 -0.75
C GLY A 31 -17.19 4.17 -0.81
N LYS A 32 -16.55 4.86 -1.76
CA LYS A 32 -16.54 6.34 -1.86
C LYS A 32 -17.23 6.82 -3.14
N LYS A 33 -18.55 6.94 -3.13
CA LYS A 33 -19.38 7.32 -4.30
C LYS A 33 -18.93 8.60 -5.00
N LYS A 34 -18.53 9.64 -4.25
CA LYS A 34 -18.07 10.91 -4.83
C LYS A 34 -16.76 10.74 -5.61
N LEU A 35 -15.83 9.91 -5.12
CA LEU A 35 -14.59 9.62 -5.81
C LEU A 35 -14.84 8.78 -7.07
N GLN A 36 -15.73 7.77 -6.98
CA GLN A 36 -16.15 6.99 -8.15
C GLN A 36 -16.74 7.90 -9.24
N GLN A 37 -17.61 8.82 -8.85
CA GLN A 37 -18.21 9.79 -9.79
C GLN A 37 -17.14 10.69 -10.42
N ALA A 38 -16.22 11.23 -9.64
CA ALA A 38 -15.12 12.06 -10.15
C ALA A 38 -14.23 11.29 -11.15
N LEU A 39 -13.96 10.01 -10.90
CA LEU A 39 -13.22 9.15 -11.84
C LEU A 39 -13.97 8.94 -13.15
N LEU A 40 -15.29 8.70 -13.09
CA LEU A 40 -16.14 8.54 -14.26
C LEU A 40 -16.24 9.83 -15.10
N GLU A 41 -16.30 10.97 -14.46
CA GLU A 41 -16.38 12.30 -15.10
C GLU A 41 -15.00 12.83 -15.51
N GLY A 42 -13.91 12.22 -15.07
CA GLY A 42 -12.56 12.70 -15.32
C GLY A 42 -12.20 13.98 -14.55
N ASP A 43 -12.84 14.23 -13.39
CA ASP A 43 -12.55 15.38 -12.51
C ASP A 43 -11.23 15.17 -11.75
N MET A 44 -10.12 15.44 -12.44
CA MET A 44 -8.79 15.37 -11.85
C MET A 44 -8.58 16.41 -10.74
N SER A 45 -9.30 17.52 -10.76
CA SER A 45 -9.22 18.55 -9.73
C SER A 45 -9.76 18.04 -8.39
N TYR A 46 -10.81 17.21 -8.40
CA TYR A 46 -11.30 16.55 -7.19
C TYR A 46 -10.25 15.60 -6.60
N LEU A 47 -9.59 14.79 -7.45
CA LEU A 47 -8.54 13.87 -7.00
C LEU A 47 -7.34 14.64 -6.42
N ALA A 48 -6.90 15.71 -7.08
CA ALA A 48 -5.82 16.56 -6.58
C ALA A 48 -6.14 17.16 -5.21
N ARG A 49 -7.36 17.67 -5.01
CA ARG A 49 -7.80 18.18 -3.70
C ARG A 49 -7.80 17.10 -2.63
N GLN A 50 -8.26 15.87 -2.95
CA GLN A 50 -8.23 14.74 -2.01
C GLN A 50 -6.79 14.33 -1.65
N ALA A 51 -5.86 14.42 -2.57
CA ALA A 51 -4.46 14.11 -2.35
C ALA A 51 -3.77 15.17 -1.47
N LEU A 52 -3.97 16.46 -1.77
CA LEU A 52 -3.46 17.58 -0.98
C LEU A 52 -3.97 17.51 0.46
N ASP A 53 -5.27 17.32 0.64
CA ASP A 53 -5.91 17.20 1.95
C ASP A 53 -5.28 16.06 2.79
N GLN A 54 -4.97 14.91 2.18
CA GLN A 54 -4.28 13.82 2.88
C GLN A 54 -2.82 14.18 3.25
N GLN A 55 -2.09 14.86 2.38
CA GLN A 55 -0.74 15.33 2.67
C GLN A 55 -0.74 16.34 3.81
N GLU A 56 -1.71 17.27 3.85
CA GLU A 56 -1.91 18.22 4.95
C GLU A 56 -2.24 17.50 6.28
N HIS A 57 -2.87 16.33 6.20
CA HIS A 57 -3.13 15.44 7.34
C HIS A 57 -2.04 14.38 7.56
N PHE A 58 -0.78 14.71 7.19
CA PHE A 58 0.42 13.93 7.49
C PHE A 58 0.55 12.56 6.82
N ALA A 59 -0.21 12.29 5.76
CA ALA A 59 0.09 11.13 4.93
C ALA A 59 1.47 11.31 4.27
N GLN A 60 2.32 10.30 4.41
CA GLN A 60 3.69 10.30 3.89
C GLN A 60 3.79 9.60 2.52
N VAL A 61 2.80 8.80 2.19
CA VAL A 61 2.57 8.14 0.90
C VAL A 61 1.08 8.19 0.61
N LEU A 62 0.67 8.27 -0.65
CA LEU A 62 -0.74 8.19 -1.04
C LEU A 62 -1.02 6.92 -1.82
N ASP A 63 -1.98 6.13 -1.36
CA ASP A 63 -2.52 4.97 -2.09
C ASP A 63 -3.46 5.46 -3.20
N VAL A 64 -3.13 5.14 -4.45
CA VAL A 64 -3.83 5.62 -5.64
C VAL A 64 -4.42 4.44 -6.39
N ASN A 65 -5.74 4.29 -6.27
CA ASN A 65 -6.53 3.28 -6.97
C ASN A 65 -7.60 3.96 -7.80
N THR A 66 -7.81 3.49 -9.03
CA THR A 66 -8.85 4.01 -9.94
C THR A 66 -9.86 2.94 -10.35
N GLY A 67 -9.79 1.74 -9.77
CA GLY A 67 -10.65 0.61 -10.10
C GLY A 67 -12.14 0.92 -9.88
N THR A 68 -12.78 1.46 -10.90
CA THR A 68 -14.20 1.81 -10.93
C THR A 68 -14.82 1.19 -12.17
N PRO A 69 -15.96 0.49 -12.07
CA PRO A 69 -16.63 -0.05 -13.25
C PRO A 69 -16.96 1.02 -14.30
N GLY A 70 -16.68 0.73 -15.56
CA GLY A 70 -17.01 1.60 -16.69
C GLY A 70 -15.91 2.58 -17.10
N ILE A 71 -14.73 2.56 -16.47
CA ILE A 71 -13.57 3.35 -16.91
C ILE A 71 -12.57 2.52 -17.72
N ASN A 72 -11.74 3.21 -18.51
CA ASN A 72 -10.50 2.63 -19.05
C ASN A 72 -9.40 2.82 -18.01
N GLU A 73 -9.18 1.80 -17.15
CA GLU A 73 -8.28 1.91 -16.01
C GLU A 73 -6.84 2.30 -16.40
N PRO A 74 -6.21 1.72 -17.44
CA PRO A 74 -4.87 2.14 -17.87
C PRO A 74 -4.74 3.64 -18.18
N GLU A 75 -5.74 4.22 -18.83
CA GLU A 75 -5.75 5.65 -19.17
C GLU A 75 -6.01 6.52 -17.94
N VAL A 76 -7.01 6.15 -17.15
CA VAL A 76 -7.45 6.94 -15.99
C VAL A 76 -6.39 6.89 -14.89
N LEU A 77 -5.77 5.73 -14.62
CA LEU A 77 -4.71 5.59 -13.61
C LEU A 77 -3.48 6.40 -14.00
N ALA A 78 -3.02 6.30 -15.25
CA ALA A 78 -1.88 7.09 -15.73
C ALA A 78 -2.14 8.59 -15.58
N ARG A 79 -3.29 9.08 -16.06
CA ARG A 79 -3.68 10.49 -15.93
C ARG A 79 -3.79 10.92 -14.46
N THR A 80 -4.30 10.06 -13.59
CA THR A 80 -4.38 10.33 -12.14
C THR A 80 -2.97 10.46 -11.56
N VAL A 81 -2.08 9.53 -11.84
CA VAL A 81 -0.68 9.57 -11.38
C VAL A 81 0.02 10.85 -11.85
N GLU A 82 -0.09 11.22 -13.13
CA GLU A 82 0.45 12.45 -13.69
C GLU A 82 -0.07 13.69 -12.95
N THR A 83 -1.39 13.75 -12.73
CA THR A 83 -2.02 14.87 -12.01
C THR A 83 -1.52 14.95 -10.56
N LEU A 84 -1.46 13.83 -9.86
CA LEU A 84 -1.09 13.83 -8.44
C LEU A 84 0.38 14.17 -8.24
N GLN A 85 1.28 13.73 -9.12
CA GLN A 85 2.70 14.10 -9.05
C GLN A 85 2.95 15.61 -9.19
N THR A 86 2.04 16.34 -9.83
CA THR A 86 2.13 17.80 -9.93
C THR A 86 1.47 18.51 -8.74
N ALA A 87 0.56 17.84 -8.05
CA ALA A 87 -0.22 18.43 -6.96
C ALA A 87 0.41 18.23 -5.58
N VAL A 88 1.03 17.06 -5.33
CA VAL A 88 1.58 16.71 -4.02
C VAL A 88 3.09 16.44 -4.09
N SER A 89 3.75 16.58 -2.94
CA SER A 89 5.19 16.31 -2.80
C SER A 89 5.50 14.93 -2.20
N VAL A 90 4.49 14.15 -1.79
CA VAL A 90 4.67 12.80 -1.23
C VAL A 90 4.64 11.73 -2.32
N PRO A 91 5.37 10.61 -2.15
CA PRO A 91 5.35 9.50 -3.11
C PRO A 91 3.96 8.86 -3.22
N LEU A 92 3.73 8.18 -4.36
CA LEU A 92 2.48 7.45 -4.60
C LEU A 92 2.70 5.94 -4.50
N GLN A 93 1.71 5.27 -3.95
CA GLN A 93 1.51 3.83 -4.03
C GLN A 93 0.50 3.56 -5.15
N ILE A 94 0.94 2.95 -6.24
CA ILE A 94 0.11 2.63 -7.40
C ILE A 94 -0.61 1.32 -7.10
N ASP A 95 -1.93 1.40 -6.87
CA ASP A 95 -2.78 0.28 -6.47
C ASP A 95 -3.66 -0.15 -7.65
N THR A 96 -3.28 -1.23 -8.30
CA THR A 96 -4.05 -1.85 -9.39
C THR A 96 -3.73 -3.34 -9.52
N ALA A 97 -4.74 -4.11 -9.93
CA ALA A 97 -4.60 -5.51 -10.31
C ALA A 97 -4.37 -5.69 -11.82
N ASP A 98 -4.49 -4.63 -12.62
CA ASP A 98 -4.29 -4.66 -14.08
C ASP A 98 -2.82 -4.36 -14.43
N PRO A 99 -2.05 -5.34 -14.96
CA PRO A 99 -0.66 -5.12 -15.35
C PRO A 99 -0.50 -4.04 -16.45
N ALA A 100 -1.48 -3.84 -17.32
CA ALA A 100 -1.42 -2.82 -18.35
C ALA A 100 -1.57 -1.41 -17.74
N ALA A 101 -2.48 -1.25 -16.77
CA ALA A 101 -2.64 -0.03 -16.01
C ALA A 101 -1.38 0.27 -15.19
N LEU A 102 -0.82 -0.76 -14.53
CA LEU A 102 0.42 -0.65 -13.77
C LEU A 102 1.58 -0.19 -14.67
N GLU A 103 1.81 -0.87 -15.80
CA GLU A 103 2.90 -0.52 -16.71
C GLU A 103 2.77 0.92 -17.20
N LYS A 104 1.56 1.34 -17.59
CA LYS A 104 1.32 2.68 -18.09
C LYS A 104 1.59 3.75 -17.03
N ALA A 105 1.16 3.52 -15.79
CA ALA A 105 1.40 4.42 -14.67
C ALA A 105 2.91 4.49 -14.31
N MET A 106 3.59 3.34 -14.22
CA MET A 106 5.02 3.30 -13.90
C MET A 106 5.89 3.98 -14.96
N ARG A 107 5.49 3.94 -16.23
CA ARG A 107 6.23 4.56 -17.34
C ARG A 107 6.37 6.07 -17.22
N ILE A 108 5.38 6.71 -16.62
CA ILE A 108 5.31 8.18 -16.48
C ILE A 108 5.66 8.64 -15.05
N TYR A 109 5.88 7.71 -14.12
CA TYR A 109 6.17 8.06 -12.74
C TYR A 109 7.59 8.61 -12.58
N ASN A 110 7.72 9.78 -12.00
CA ASN A 110 9.00 10.41 -11.71
C ASN A 110 9.51 9.96 -10.32
N GLY A 111 10.43 9.02 -10.29
CA GLY A 111 11.01 8.50 -9.06
C GLY A 111 10.76 7.00 -8.87
N LYS A 112 10.76 6.54 -7.62
CA LYS A 112 10.56 5.13 -7.25
C LYS A 112 9.18 4.96 -6.61
N PRO A 113 8.16 4.45 -7.35
CA PRO A 113 6.82 4.25 -6.81
C PRO A 113 6.78 3.05 -5.86
N MET A 114 5.76 3.02 -4.99
CA MET A 114 5.28 1.76 -4.42
C MET A 114 4.30 1.11 -5.39
N VAL A 115 4.42 -0.19 -5.59
CA VAL A 115 3.51 -1.00 -6.41
C VAL A 115 2.65 -1.85 -5.49
N ASN A 116 1.34 -1.64 -5.52
CA ASN A 116 0.35 -2.40 -4.79
C ASN A 116 -0.53 -3.15 -5.81
N SER A 117 -0.34 -4.44 -6.07
CA SER A 117 0.53 -5.36 -5.38
C SER A 117 0.92 -6.56 -6.25
N VAL A 118 1.85 -7.34 -5.75
CA VAL A 118 2.05 -8.73 -6.18
C VAL A 118 1.49 -9.66 -5.09
N ASN A 119 1.17 -10.90 -5.44
CA ASN A 119 0.80 -11.92 -4.46
C ASN A 119 1.52 -13.25 -4.75
N GLY A 120 1.28 -14.27 -3.89
CA GLY A 120 1.93 -15.56 -4.03
C GLY A 120 1.49 -16.42 -5.22
N LYS A 121 0.55 -15.98 -6.05
CA LYS A 121 0.17 -16.69 -7.28
C LYS A 121 1.26 -16.53 -8.35
N LYS A 122 1.50 -17.60 -9.09
CA LYS A 122 2.51 -17.60 -10.16
C LYS A 122 2.24 -16.50 -11.20
N GLU A 123 1.01 -16.39 -11.67
CA GLU A 123 0.59 -15.43 -12.70
C GLU A 123 0.81 -13.98 -12.22
N SER A 124 0.56 -13.70 -10.94
CA SER A 124 0.76 -12.36 -10.36
C SER A 124 2.25 -11.98 -10.35
N MET A 125 3.11 -12.91 -9.93
CA MET A 125 4.55 -12.67 -9.88
C MET A 125 5.14 -12.51 -11.28
N GLU A 126 4.72 -13.34 -12.25
CA GLU A 126 5.15 -13.26 -13.66
C GLU A 126 4.70 -11.97 -14.35
N ALA A 127 3.55 -11.40 -13.95
CA ALA A 127 3.05 -10.15 -14.51
C ALA A 127 3.72 -8.90 -13.89
N VAL A 128 3.92 -8.88 -12.56
CA VAL A 128 4.33 -7.67 -11.84
C VAL A 128 5.85 -7.54 -11.74
N PHE A 129 6.59 -8.60 -11.42
CA PHE A 129 8.03 -8.51 -11.19
C PHE A 129 8.83 -7.99 -12.40
N PRO A 130 8.54 -8.37 -13.66
CA PRO A 130 9.20 -7.77 -14.82
C PRO A 130 9.00 -6.26 -14.90
N LEU A 131 7.82 -5.74 -14.55
CA LEU A 131 7.53 -4.31 -14.55
C LEU A 131 8.30 -3.58 -13.44
N VAL A 132 8.31 -4.13 -12.23
CA VAL A 132 9.08 -3.60 -11.10
C VAL A 132 10.58 -3.58 -11.44
N LYS A 133 11.12 -4.63 -12.08
CA LYS A 133 12.49 -4.68 -12.52
C LYS A 133 12.81 -3.66 -13.60
N LYS A 134 11.90 -3.48 -14.56
CA LYS A 134 12.08 -2.59 -15.72
C LYS A 134 12.07 -1.11 -15.32
N TYR A 135 11.12 -0.71 -14.48
CA TYR A 135 10.88 0.70 -14.15
C TYR A 135 11.48 1.13 -12.80
N GLY A 136 11.85 0.17 -11.96
CA GLY A 136 12.26 0.39 -10.58
C GLY A 136 11.06 0.72 -9.67
N GLY A 137 10.91 0.04 -8.56
CA GLY A 137 9.83 0.27 -7.61
C GLY A 137 10.05 -0.50 -6.33
N LEU A 138 9.34 -0.12 -5.28
CA LEU A 138 9.12 -0.96 -4.10
C LEU A 138 7.80 -1.69 -4.32
N VAL A 139 7.75 -3.00 -4.09
CA VAL A 139 6.55 -3.79 -4.34
C VAL A 139 5.97 -4.36 -3.05
N VAL A 140 4.65 -4.20 -2.88
CA VAL A 140 3.88 -4.81 -1.79
C VAL A 140 3.55 -6.25 -2.16
N GLY A 141 3.95 -7.20 -1.31
CA GLY A 141 3.67 -8.62 -1.46
C GLY A 141 2.54 -9.08 -0.54
N LEU A 142 1.38 -9.39 -1.11
CA LEU A 142 0.23 -9.89 -0.36
C LEU A 142 0.38 -11.37 -0.04
N THR A 143 0.18 -11.75 1.22
CA THR A 143 0.32 -13.14 1.68
C THR A 143 -0.89 -14.01 1.36
N LEU A 144 -1.26 -14.06 0.09
CA LEU A 144 -2.28 -14.95 -0.47
C LEU A 144 -1.72 -15.71 -1.66
N ASP A 145 -2.28 -16.87 -1.97
CA ASP A 145 -1.92 -17.70 -3.12
C ASP A 145 -3.15 -18.23 -3.86
N GLU A 146 -2.97 -19.28 -4.67
CA GLU A 146 -4.02 -19.93 -5.47
C GLU A 146 -5.17 -20.46 -4.62
N LYS A 147 -4.94 -20.72 -3.32
CA LYS A 147 -5.94 -21.20 -2.35
C LYS A 147 -6.62 -20.07 -1.59
N GLY A 148 -6.22 -18.82 -1.85
CA GLY A 148 -6.69 -17.63 -1.15
C GLY A 148 -5.80 -17.24 0.03
N ILE A 149 -6.38 -16.55 1.02
CA ILE A 149 -5.66 -16.06 2.20
C ILE A 149 -5.62 -17.17 3.26
N PRO A 150 -4.43 -17.68 3.64
CA PRO A 150 -4.34 -18.69 4.70
C PRO A 150 -4.83 -18.16 6.04
N ALA A 151 -5.56 -19.01 6.79
CA ALA A 151 -6.04 -18.63 8.12
C ALA A 151 -4.90 -18.50 9.15
N LYS A 152 -3.78 -19.20 8.95
CA LYS A 152 -2.66 -19.28 9.90
C LYS A 152 -1.47 -18.42 9.50
N ALA A 153 -0.86 -17.77 10.49
CA ALA A 153 0.30 -16.89 10.31
C ALA A 153 1.49 -17.61 9.64
N ASP A 154 1.85 -18.82 10.08
CA ASP A 154 2.97 -19.57 9.53
C ASP A 154 2.82 -19.91 8.05
N GLN A 155 1.60 -20.10 7.58
CA GLN A 155 1.31 -20.32 6.15
C GLN A 155 1.47 -19.02 5.35
N ARG A 156 1.05 -17.88 5.91
CA ARG A 156 1.27 -16.55 5.30
C ARG A 156 2.75 -16.22 5.19
N VAL A 157 3.54 -16.54 6.22
CA VAL A 157 5.01 -16.37 6.20
C VAL A 157 5.67 -17.19 5.09
N LYS A 158 5.20 -18.43 4.85
CA LYS A 158 5.69 -19.25 3.71
C LYS A 158 5.40 -18.59 2.36
N ILE A 159 4.23 -17.96 2.21
CA ILE A 159 3.91 -17.19 0.99
C ILE A 159 4.79 -15.97 0.87
N ALA A 160 5.01 -15.22 1.96
CA ALA A 160 5.94 -14.08 1.97
C ALA A 160 7.34 -14.49 1.51
N LYS A 161 7.86 -15.60 2.05
CA LYS A 161 9.15 -16.15 1.62
C LYS A 161 9.16 -16.51 0.13
N ARG A 162 8.11 -17.17 -0.38
CA ARG A 162 7.96 -17.52 -1.80
C ARG A 162 8.00 -16.26 -2.69
N ILE A 163 7.31 -15.19 -2.29
CA ILE A 163 7.32 -13.92 -3.02
C ILE A 163 8.74 -13.35 -3.09
N CYS A 164 9.47 -13.33 -1.99
CA CYS A 164 10.83 -12.82 -1.94
C CYS A 164 11.82 -13.67 -2.75
N ASP A 165 11.75 -15.00 -2.59
CA ASP A 165 12.61 -15.93 -3.33
C ASP A 165 12.38 -15.79 -4.85
N THR A 166 11.13 -15.61 -5.27
CA THR A 166 10.77 -15.38 -6.69
C THR A 166 11.23 -14.00 -7.14
N GLY A 167 11.00 -12.94 -6.34
CA GLY A 167 11.48 -11.59 -6.65
C GLY A 167 13.00 -11.53 -6.87
N ALA A 168 13.77 -12.26 -6.05
CA ALA A 168 15.20 -12.39 -6.19
C ALA A 168 15.62 -13.02 -7.55
N GLN A 169 14.83 -13.98 -8.07
CA GLN A 169 15.09 -14.58 -9.40
C GLN A 169 14.88 -13.56 -10.53
N TYR A 170 13.99 -12.58 -10.34
CA TYR A 170 13.85 -11.44 -11.26
C TYR A 170 14.86 -10.32 -11.00
N GLY A 171 15.75 -10.48 -10.00
CA GLY A 171 16.77 -9.49 -9.64
C GLY A 171 16.21 -8.28 -8.90
N ILE A 172 15.11 -8.46 -8.15
CA ILE A 172 14.57 -7.47 -7.22
C ILE A 172 15.28 -7.67 -5.88
N ASP A 173 15.81 -6.58 -5.32
CA ASP A 173 16.45 -6.59 -4.01
C ASP A 173 15.39 -6.81 -2.92
N PRO A 174 15.62 -7.67 -1.92
CA PRO A 174 14.68 -7.85 -0.79
C PRO A 174 14.29 -6.55 -0.08
N LYS A 175 15.16 -5.53 -0.04
CA LYS A 175 14.84 -4.19 0.50
C LYS A 175 13.76 -3.45 -0.29
N ASP A 176 13.48 -3.87 -1.53
CA ASP A 176 12.45 -3.32 -2.39
C ASP A 176 11.15 -4.12 -2.35
N ILE A 177 11.02 -5.06 -1.40
CA ILE A 177 9.82 -5.85 -1.14
C ILE A 177 9.32 -5.54 0.26
N ILE A 178 8.08 -5.09 0.39
CA ILE A 178 7.37 -4.92 1.65
C ILE A 178 6.21 -5.91 1.70
N ILE A 179 6.03 -6.62 2.81
CA ILE A 179 5.02 -7.67 2.92
C ILE A 179 3.75 -7.13 3.58
N ASP A 180 2.59 -7.42 2.98
CA ASP A 180 1.29 -7.22 3.60
C ASP A 180 0.74 -8.58 4.06
N PRO A 181 0.66 -8.82 5.39
CA PRO A 181 0.11 -10.06 5.95
C PRO A 181 -1.41 -10.18 5.82
N LEU A 182 -2.10 -9.17 5.29
CA LEU A 182 -3.54 -9.09 5.08
C LEU A 182 -4.37 -9.10 6.37
N ALA A 183 -4.90 -7.94 6.74
CA ALA A 183 -5.89 -7.86 7.81
C ALA A 183 -7.25 -8.38 7.32
N MET A 184 -7.74 -9.43 7.99
CA MET A 184 -9.07 -9.97 7.76
C MET A 184 -10.05 -9.42 8.81
N ALA A 185 -11.32 -9.28 8.42
CA ALA A 185 -12.36 -8.77 9.31
C ALA A 185 -12.61 -9.73 10.48
N VAL A 186 -12.52 -9.22 11.70
CA VAL A 186 -12.81 -10.03 12.92
C VAL A 186 -14.28 -10.42 13.02
N SER A 187 -15.16 -9.78 12.27
CA SER A 187 -16.56 -10.19 12.11
C SER A 187 -16.70 -11.52 11.37
N ALA A 188 -15.74 -11.88 10.51
CA ALA A 188 -15.75 -13.14 9.77
C ALA A 188 -14.98 -14.27 10.52
N ASP A 189 -13.86 -13.95 11.16
CA ASP A 189 -13.12 -14.86 12.04
C ASP A 189 -12.55 -14.08 13.23
N PRO A 190 -13.00 -14.36 14.47
CA PRO A 190 -12.50 -13.68 15.66
C PRO A 190 -10.98 -13.79 15.90
N ARG A 191 -10.31 -14.80 15.33
CA ARG A 191 -8.86 -14.99 15.42
C ARG A 191 -8.08 -14.22 14.37
N ALA A 192 -8.75 -13.64 13.37
CA ALA A 192 -8.09 -13.00 12.24
C ALA A 192 -7.08 -11.93 12.66
N ALA A 193 -7.42 -11.08 13.63
CA ALA A 193 -6.51 -10.06 14.15
C ALA A 193 -5.27 -10.68 14.78
N THR A 194 -5.43 -11.68 15.64
CA THR A 194 -4.31 -12.35 16.32
C THR A 194 -3.37 -13.05 15.34
N GLU A 195 -3.92 -13.72 14.33
CA GLU A 195 -3.11 -14.36 13.27
C GLU A 195 -2.36 -13.32 12.43
N THR A 196 -2.99 -12.17 12.11
CA THR A 196 -2.31 -11.06 11.40
C THR A 196 -1.17 -10.48 12.24
N LEU A 197 -1.39 -10.19 13.53
CA LEU A 197 -0.36 -9.69 14.44
C LEU A 197 0.80 -10.70 14.60
N SER A 198 0.49 -11.98 14.74
CA SER A 198 1.50 -13.04 14.77
C SER A 198 2.30 -13.12 13.47
N CYS A 199 1.64 -12.93 12.33
CA CYS A 199 2.31 -12.92 11.01
C CYS A 199 3.28 -11.74 10.87
N ILE A 200 2.89 -10.53 11.31
CA ILE A 200 3.78 -9.36 11.33
C ILE A 200 5.07 -9.71 12.08
N ARG A 201 4.93 -10.16 13.34
CA ARG A 201 6.07 -10.54 14.18
C ARG A 201 6.96 -11.58 13.51
N GLN A 202 6.39 -12.67 12.99
CA GLN A 202 7.15 -13.75 12.35
C GLN A 202 7.90 -13.26 11.09
N ILE A 203 7.31 -12.37 10.28
CA ILE A 203 7.98 -11.78 9.12
C ILE A 203 9.19 -10.96 9.58
N LYS A 204 9.03 -10.13 10.61
CA LYS A 204 10.14 -9.33 11.18
C LYS A 204 11.25 -10.21 11.74
N GLU A 205 10.92 -11.26 12.52
CA GLU A 205 11.88 -12.13 13.17
C GLU A 205 12.61 -13.09 12.22
N HIS A 206 11.90 -13.63 11.21
CA HIS A 206 12.45 -14.71 10.39
C HIS A 206 12.88 -14.28 8.99
N LEU A 207 12.23 -13.25 8.43
CA LEU A 207 12.53 -12.77 7.06
C LEU A 207 13.24 -11.42 7.06
N HIS A 208 13.21 -10.68 8.17
CA HIS A 208 13.79 -9.33 8.31
C HIS A 208 13.31 -8.34 7.25
N LEU A 209 12.06 -8.48 6.80
CA LEU A 209 11.44 -7.65 5.78
C LEU A 209 10.60 -6.53 6.41
N PRO A 210 10.44 -5.40 5.71
CA PRO A 210 9.44 -4.41 6.10
C PRO A 210 8.02 -4.96 5.89
N VAL A 211 7.10 -4.48 6.73
CA VAL A 211 5.69 -4.93 6.75
C VAL A 211 4.76 -3.72 6.60
N SER A 212 3.83 -3.82 5.66
CA SER A 212 2.72 -2.88 5.45
C SER A 212 1.39 -3.53 5.80
N LEU A 213 0.37 -2.75 6.16
CA LEU A 213 -0.95 -3.30 6.46
C LEU A 213 -2.08 -2.30 6.21
N GLY A 214 -3.14 -2.77 5.55
CA GLY A 214 -4.44 -2.06 5.49
C GLY A 214 -5.20 -2.22 6.81
N ILE A 215 -5.13 -1.22 7.69
CA ILE A 215 -5.69 -1.31 9.05
C ILE A 215 -7.20 -1.40 9.06
N SER A 216 -7.89 -0.65 8.22
CA SER A 216 -9.36 -0.51 8.22
C SER A 216 -10.11 -1.81 7.94
N ASN A 217 -9.45 -2.82 7.39
CA ASN A 217 -10.05 -4.10 7.05
C ASN A 217 -10.47 -4.92 8.28
N VAL A 218 -9.75 -4.80 9.40
CA VAL A 218 -10.01 -5.57 10.63
C VAL A 218 -11.42 -5.35 11.17
N SER A 219 -11.94 -4.13 11.02
CA SER A 219 -13.23 -3.71 11.58
C SER A 219 -14.39 -3.76 10.58
N PHE A 220 -14.21 -4.35 9.40
CA PHE A 220 -15.25 -4.35 8.36
C PHE A 220 -16.52 -5.02 8.86
N GLY A 221 -17.66 -4.33 8.65
CA GLY A 221 -18.99 -4.80 9.10
C GLY A 221 -19.30 -4.60 10.60
N LEU A 222 -18.39 -3.97 11.38
CA LEU A 222 -18.60 -3.75 12.81
C LEU A 222 -18.93 -2.28 13.14
N PRO A 223 -19.60 -2.01 14.28
CA PRO A 223 -19.75 -0.66 14.80
C PRO A 223 -18.43 -0.15 15.41
N SER A 224 -18.37 1.16 15.70
CA SER A 224 -17.21 1.79 16.36
C SER A 224 -15.86 1.51 15.68
N ARG A 225 -15.86 1.46 14.35
CA ARG A 225 -14.70 1.08 13.53
C ARG A 225 -13.44 1.87 13.86
N GLU A 226 -13.56 3.16 14.12
CA GLU A 226 -12.42 4.01 14.44
C GLU A 226 -11.67 3.53 15.69
N THR A 227 -12.39 3.17 16.75
CA THR A 227 -11.78 2.63 17.98
C THR A 227 -11.11 1.28 17.73
N LEU A 228 -11.79 0.38 17.00
CA LEU A 228 -11.23 -0.93 16.68
C LEU A 228 -9.96 -0.80 15.82
N ASN A 229 -9.99 0.06 14.82
CA ASN A 229 -8.83 0.33 13.96
C ASN A 229 -7.67 0.91 14.78
N ALA A 230 -7.93 1.85 15.68
CA ALA A 230 -6.91 2.46 16.52
C ALA A 230 -6.22 1.43 17.44
N VAL A 231 -7.00 0.58 18.12
CA VAL A 231 -6.46 -0.48 18.98
C VAL A 231 -5.64 -1.49 18.15
N PHE A 232 -6.17 -1.92 17.02
CA PHE A 232 -5.47 -2.87 16.14
C PHE A 232 -4.18 -2.28 15.57
N PHE A 233 -4.20 -0.99 15.18
CA PHE A 233 -3.02 -0.29 14.70
C PHE A 233 -1.92 -0.21 15.77
N ALA A 234 -2.26 0.17 17.00
CA ALA A 234 -1.30 0.18 18.11
C ALA A 234 -0.69 -1.21 18.34
N SER A 235 -1.52 -2.26 18.35
CA SER A 235 -1.05 -3.63 18.49
C SER A 235 -0.15 -4.08 17.32
N ALA A 236 -0.45 -3.64 16.09
CA ALA A 236 0.37 -3.96 14.91
C ALA A 236 1.74 -3.26 14.96
N LEU A 237 1.79 -2.00 15.40
CA LEU A 237 3.05 -1.28 15.61
C LEU A 237 3.93 -1.98 16.64
N GLU A 238 3.37 -2.47 17.74
CA GLU A 238 4.10 -3.22 18.75
C GLU A 238 4.69 -4.54 18.22
N GLN A 239 4.06 -5.14 17.19
CA GLN A 239 4.62 -6.31 16.50
C GLN A 239 5.65 -5.96 15.41
N GLY A 240 5.94 -4.68 15.18
CA GLY A 240 6.95 -4.22 14.23
C GLY A 240 6.41 -3.81 12.85
N LEU A 241 5.17 -3.35 12.78
CA LEU A 241 4.60 -2.80 11.54
C LEU A 241 5.37 -1.55 11.10
N ASP A 242 5.83 -1.52 9.84
CA ASP A 242 6.61 -0.41 9.27
C ASP A 242 5.75 0.60 8.50
N ALA A 243 4.62 0.17 7.94
CA ALA A 243 3.72 1.05 7.19
C ALA A 243 2.26 0.69 7.41
N ALA A 244 1.39 1.69 7.46
CA ALA A 244 -0.04 1.51 7.66
C ALA A 244 -0.85 2.29 6.61
N ILE A 245 -1.71 1.59 5.87
CA ILE A 245 -2.71 2.20 5.01
C ILE A 245 -3.89 2.56 5.91
N ILE A 246 -4.14 3.86 6.06
CA ILE A 246 -5.12 4.42 7.00
C ILE A 246 -5.89 5.60 6.40
N ASN A 247 -7.01 5.93 7.04
CA ASN A 247 -7.65 7.23 6.82
C ASN A 247 -6.91 8.32 7.62
N PRO A 248 -6.18 9.24 6.98
CA PRO A 248 -5.43 10.28 7.69
C PRO A 248 -6.30 11.33 8.40
N HIS A 249 -7.63 11.31 8.21
CA HIS A 249 -8.55 12.17 8.97
C HIS A 249 -8.91 11.59 10.35
N SER A 250 -8.50 10.36 10.68
CA SER A 250 -8.71 9.80 12.00
C SER A 250 -7.66 10.33 12.97
N SER A 251 -8.06 11.26 13.84
CA SER A 251 -7.16 11.84 14.86
C SER A 251 -6.52 10.77 15.74
N ARG A 252 -7.30 9.75 16.15
CA ARG A 252 -6.81 8.62 16.97
C ARG A 252 -5.70 7.83 16.28
N MET A 253 -5.85 7.56 14.98
CA MET A 253 -4.83 6.84 14.19
C MET A 253 -3.57 7.68 14.04
N LEU A 254 -3.72 8.99 13.80
CA LEU A 254 -2.57 9.90 13.70
C LEU A 254 -1.82 10.04 15.03
N GLU A 255 -2.52 10.15 16.15
CA GLU A 255 -1.90 10.21 17.48
C GLU A 255 -1.08 8.96 17.78
N ILE A 256 -1.62 7.76 17.50
CA ILE A 256 -0.92 6.48 17.67
C ILE A 256 0.32 6.42 16.76
N GLY A 257 0.19 6.73 15.49
CA GLY A 257 1.30 6.72 14.55
C GLY A 257 2.41 7.69 14.93
N ARG A 258 2.06 8.84 15.48
CA ARG A 258 3.02 9.86 15.95
C ARG A 258 3.64 9.56 17.32
N ALA A 259 2.94 8.84 18.19
CA ALA A 259 3.45 8.44 19.50
C ALA A 259 4.54 7.37 19.44
N HIS A 260 4.63 6.62 18.34
CA HIS A 260 5.68 5.63 18.07
C HIS A 260 6.91 6.22 17.34
N VAL A 261 7.00 7.55 17.33
CA VAL A 261 8.08 8.30 16.68
C VAL A 261 9.20 8.65 17.66
#